data_47f654524d3a5654284210d70b82224a
#
_entry.id   47f654524d3a5654284210d70b82224a
#
_cell.length_a   1.000
_cell.length_b   1.000
_cell.length_c   1.000
_cell.angle_alpha   90.00
_cell.angle_beta   90.00
_cell.angle_gamma   90.00
#
_symmetry.space_group_name_H-M   'P 1'
#
loop_
_entity.id
_entity.type
_entity.pdbx_description
1 polymer ?
#
loop_
_entity_poly.entity_id
_entity_poly.type
_entity_poly.pdbx_seq_one_letter_code
_entity_poly.pdbx_strand_id
1 'polypeptide(L)'
;MKLHLPSPFLILKQQTGIAIITAILALSFLVYLATQVTYDATVEYAINSQDVKRLKAYYAAKAGIELSLLRVKTYQQVAKKIGKDINSYPMVNMIWQYPLQWPLAVPEGNVSLTDKRNITESGQDSFFDASFSATISDEGSKIDLNDLVSQSKILKDSTRRLLLNTFTQQIENDEKFARKYRNFRFEELINQITDFMSDKRMSLNGGDKASAYSQSEYEGYPPSRGFRTVRELRVIPLMEEELFQLIENRVTTFGLKGINPNSATKEVLMSIDIAITSEIADKLIARRQNEQEGGPFKSADDFWAAVSNFGARITVDPKEVPIVTESLVSFHIKSIGVYSNVKSTIEVIAVDIDSIATRVSTNVSKENPPPPPPVGAPAPPAPAPPVAKPLPPGSPRILYWTEY
;
A
#
# COMPACT_ATOMS: atom_id res chain seq x y z
N MET A 1 -35.36 -2.88 107.10
CA MET A 1 -34.23 -2.63 106.18
C MET A 1 -34.69 -2.93 104.76
N LYS A 2 -35.15 -1.93 104.04
CA LYS A 2 -35.64 -2.10 102.67
C LYS A 2 -34.51 -1.63 101.69
N LEU A 3 -33.97 -2.60 101.00
CA LEU A 3 -33.01 -2.34 99.91
C LEU A 3 -33.71 -1.76 98.76
N HIS A 4 -33.36 -0.56 98.37
CA HIS A 4 -33.78 0.09 97.12
C HIS A 4 -32.83 -0.35 96.01
N LEU A 5 -33.32 -1.22 95.13
CA LEU A 5 -32.61 -1.52 93.90
C LEU A 5 -32.90 -0.37 92.86
N PRO A 6 -31.88 0.21 92.22
CA PRO A 6 -32.12 1.21 91.20
C PRO A 6 -32.69 0.49 89.98
N SER A 7 -33.73 1.06 89.41
CA SER A 7 -34.42 0.54 88.22
C SER A 7 -33.48 0.61 87.01
N PRO A 8 -33.40 -0.46 86.16
CA PRO A 8 -32.54 -0.46 84.94
C PRO A 8 -33.04 0.39 83.79
N PHE A 9 -34.10 1.16 83.96
CA PHE A 9 -34.77 1.92 82.86
C PHE A 9 -34.14 3.29 82.55
N LEU A 10 -33.13 3.78 83.28
CA LEU A 10 -32.57 5.12 83.10
C LEU A 10 -31.33 5.16 82.16
N ILE A 11 -30.82 4.00 81.75
CA ILE A 11 -29.64 3.97 80.86
C ILE A 11 -30.04 4.01 79.34
N LEU A 12 -31.29 3.75 78.99
CA LEU A 12 -31.74 3.69 77.58
C LEU A 12 -32.09 5.05 76.94
N LYS A 13 -32.11 6.14 77.75
CA LYS A 13 -32.52 7.43 77.19
C LYS A 13 -31.42 8.29 76.56
N GLN A 14 -30.15 7.88 76.63
CA GLN A 14 -29.03 8.64 76.03
C GLN A 14 -28.42 7.96 74.78
N GLN A 15 -28.89 6.79 74.36
CA GLN A 15 -28.32 6.07 73.21
C GLN A 15 -29.04 6.25 71.89
N THR A 16 -30.18 6.90 71.84
CA THR A 16 -30.99 7.07 70.64
C THR A 16 -30.34 8.01 69.61
N GLY A 17 -29.55 8.98 70.04
CA GLY A 17 -28.83 9.88 69.11
C GLY A 17 -27.66 9.18 68.37
N ILE A 18 -26.92 8.33 69.08
CA ILE A 18 -25.79 7.60 68.51
C ILE A 18 -26.29 6.55 67.50
N ALA A 19 -27.37 5.86 67.78
CA ALA A 19 -27.97 4.88 66.89
C ALA A 19 -28.40 5.49 65.53
N ILE A 20 -28.99 6.71 65.58
CA ILE A 20 -29.38 7.43 64.35
C ILE A 20 -28.13 7.85 63.55
N ILE A 21 -27.08 8.35 64.20
CA ILE A 21 -25.86 8.78 63.53
C ILE A 21 -25.19 7.55 62.90
N THR A 22 -25.07 6.42 63.57
CA THR A 22 -24.50 5.19 63.00
C THR A 22 -25.35 4.64 61.86
N ALA A 23 -26.68 4.70 61.95
CA ALA A 23 -27.57 4.30 60.86
C ALA A 23 -27.40 5.22 59.61
N ILE A 24 -27.29 6.52 59.80
CA ILE A 24 -27.03 7.46 58.70
C ILE A 24 -25.66 7.23 58.09
N LEU A 25 -24.63 7.02 58.88
CA LEU A 25 -23.27 6.69 58.38
C LEU A 25 -23.27 5.36 57.60
N ALA A 26 -23.92 4.33 58.13
CA ALA A 26 -24.05 3.04 57.42
C ALA A 26 -24.82 3.20 56.13
N LEU A 27 -25.91 3.95 56.10
CA LEU A 27 -26.69 4.24 54.90
C LEU A 27 -25.85 5.02 53.89
N SER A 28 -25.16 6.09 54.32
CA SER A 28 -24.27 6.87 53.47
C SER A 28 -23.16 6.05 52.86
N PHE A 29 -22.59 5.12 53.65
CA PHE A 29 -21.56 4.19 53.15
C PHE A 29 -22.12 3.21 52.11
N LEU A 30 -23.31 2.65 52.37
CA LEU A 30 -24.00 1.78 51.39
C LEU A 30 -24.35 2.53 50.10
N VAL A 31 -24.82 3.76 50.19
CA VAL A 31 -25.08 4.60 48.98
C VAL A 31 -23.80 4.88 48.25
N TYR A 32 -22.71 5.20 48.94
CA TYR A 32 -21.41 5.39 48.34
C TYR A 32 -20.92 4.15 47.61
N LEU A 33 -20.98 2.96 48.24
CA LEU A 33 -20.61 1.68 47.61
C LEU A 33 -21.50 1.40 46.37
N ALA A 34 -22.81 1.61 46.49
CA ALA A 34 -23.73 1.40 45.38
C ALA A 34 -23.41 2.33 44.17
N THR A 35 -23.11 3.60 44.45
CA THR A 35 -22.70 4.53 43.39
C THR A 35 -21.37 4.15 42.76
N GLN A 36 -20.38 3.69 43.57
CA GLN A 36 -19.10 3.26 43.07
C GLN A 36 -19.24 2.02 42.17
N VAL A 37 -19.97 1.01 42.58
CA VAL A 37 -20.22 -0.22 41.78
C VAL A 37 -20.95 0.13 40.48
N THR A 38 -21.97 1.02 40.56
CA THR A 38 -22.71 1.46 39.37
C THR A 38 -21.79 2.22 38.39
N TYR A 39 -20.92 3.09 38.91
CA TYR A 39 -19.95 3.83 38.11
C TYR A 39 -18.98 2.87 37.39
N ASP A 40 -18.37 1.96 38.15
CA ASP A 40 -17.42 0.98 37.60
C ASP A 40 -18.09 0.08 36.54
N ALA A 41 -19.31 -0.40 36.80
CA ALA A 41 -20.08 -1.20 35.83
C ALA A 41 -20.42 -0.38 34.56
N THR A 42 -20.72 0.91 34.70
CA THR A 42 -21.01 1.78 33.54
C THR A 42 -19.76 2.01 32.70
N VAL A 43 -18.62 2.26 33.34
CA VAL A 43 -17.33 2.42 32.65
C VAL A 43 -16.95 1.14 31.92
N GLU A 44 -17.05 -0.02 32.60
CA GLU A 44 -16.74 -1.32 32.00
C GLU A 44 -17.67 -1.65 30.82
N TYR A 45 -18.96 -1.36 30.94
CA TYR A 45 -19.91 -1.50 29.82
C TYR A 45 -19.53 -0.60 28.62
N ALA A 46 -19.14 0.65 28.88
CA ALA A 46 -18.74 1.57 27.82
C ALA A 46 -17.47 1.09 27.10
N ILE A 47 -16.44 0.59 27.83
CA ILE A 47 -15.22 0.02 27.27
C ILE A 47 -15.55 -1.22 26.43
N ASN A 48 -16.27 -2.19 26.99
CA ASN A 48 -16.63 -3.42 26.30
C ASN A 48 -17.48 -3.14 25.04
N SER A 49 -18.42 -2.18 25.12
CA SER A 49 -19.20 -1.74 23.96
C SER A 49 -18.31 -1.16 22.86
N GLN A 50 -17.30 -0.37 23.22
CA GLN A 50 -16.37 0.20 22.27
C GLN A 50 -15.48 -0.86 21.61
N ASP A 51 -15.04 -1.86 22.38
CA ASP A 51 -14.23 -2.97 21.85
C ASP A 51 -15.04 -3.85 20.87
N VAL A 52 -16.30 -4.12 21.17
CA VAL A 52 -17.21 -4.80 20.23
C VAL A 52 -17.36 -3.99 18.93
N LYS A 53 -17.50 -2.65 19.01
CA LYS A 53 -17.59 -1.79 17.82
C LYS A 53 -16.30 -1.84 16.99
N ARG A 54 -15.13 -1.79 17.64
CA ARG A 54 -13.82 -1.93 16.97
C ARG A 54 -13.70 -3.27 16.27
N LEU A 55 -14.07 -4.35 16.95
CA LEU A 55 -14.03 -5.70 16.38
C LEU A 55 -14.92 -5.83 15.15
N LYS A 56 -16.14 -5.29 15.19
CA LYS A 56 -17.05 -5.29 14.03
C LYS A 56 -16.50 -4.47 12.87
N ALA A 57 -15.96 -3.28 13.12
CA ALA A 57 -15.32 -2.46 12.09
C ALA A 57 -14.10 -3.16 11.48
N TYR A 58 -13.28 -3.82 12.32
CA TYR A 58 -12.14 -4.61 11.87
C TYR A 58 -12.55 -5.76 10.94
N TYR A 59 -13.53 -6.57 11.34
CA TYR A 59 -13.99 -7.67 10.48
C TYR A 59 -14.68 -7.18 9.21
N ALA A 60 -15.31 -6.00 9.24
CA ALA A 60 -15.80 -5.36 8.02
C ALA A 60 -14.66 -4.99 7.06
N ALA A 61 -13.61 -4.35 7.55
CA ALA A 61 -12.41 -4.06 6.76
C ALA A 61 -11.78 -5.35 6.21
N LYS A 62 -11.64 -6.38 7.04
CA LYS A 62 -11.08 -7.68 6.65
C LYS A 62 -11.92 -8.37 5.57
N ALA A 63 -13.24 -8.33 5.67
CA ALA A 63 -14.13 -8.85 4.63
C ALA A 63 -13.89 -8.16 3.27
N GLY A 64 -13.70 -6.84 3.27
CA GLY A 64 -13.33 -6.09 2.07
C GLY A 64 -12.00 -6.52 1.48
N ILE A 65 -10.98 -6.83 2.30
CA ILE A 65 -9.69 -7.39 1.83
C ILE A 65 -9.88 -8.76 1.20
N GLU A 66 -10.56 -9.69 1.88
CA GLU A 66 -10.76 -11.07 1.38
C GLU A 66 -11.51 -11.10 0.03
N LEU A 67 -12.57 -10.29 -0.08
CA LEU A 67 -13.31 -10.16 -1.34
C LEU A 67 -12.46 -9.51 -2.44
N SER A 68 -11.61 -8.54 -2.10
CA SER A 68 -10.68 -7.92 -3.03
C SER A 68 -9.63 -8.91 -3.52
N LEU A 69 -9.07 -9.73 -2.64
CA LEU A 69 -8.14 -10.82 -3.00
C LEU A 69 -8.80 -11.85 -3.92
N LEU A 70 -10.06 -12.19 -3.67
CA LEU A 70 -10.82 -13.07 -4.55
C LEU A 70 -10.99 -12.45 -5.95
N ARG A 71 -11.30 -11.16 -6.04
CA ARG A 71 -11.40 -10.42 -7.31
C ARG A 71 -10.06 -10.42 -8.07
N VAL A 72 -8.95 -10.13 -7.39
CA VAL A 72 -7.61 -10.18 -7.97
C VAL A 72 -7.30 -11.58 -8.49
N LYS A 73 -7.60 -12.63 -7.73
CA LYS A 73 -7.42 -14.02 -8.13
C LYS A 73 -8.25 -14.37 -9.37
N THR A 74 -9.52 -13.95 -9.40
CA THR A 74 -10.41 -14.15 -10.55
C THR A 74 -9.86 -13.44 -11.77
N TYR A 75 -9.44 -12.19 -11.63
CA TYR A 75 -8.81 -11.44 -12.70
C TYR A 75 -7.57 -12.15 -13.25
N GLN A 76 -6.67 -12.61 -12.39
CA GLN A 76 -5.46 -13.35 -12.82
C GLN A 76 -5.80 -14.64 -13.55
N GLN A 77 -6.84 -15.37 -13.13
CA GLN A 77 -7.28 -16.58 -13.82
C GLN A 77 -7.84 -16.29 -15.21
N VAL A 78 -8.66 -15.25 -15.34
CA VAL A 78 -9.20 -14.80 -16.64
C VAL A 78 -8.05 -14.33 -17.55
N ALA A 79 -7.15 -13.51 -17.02
CA ALA A 79 -6.01 -13.00 -17.74
C ALA A 79 -5.07 -14.09 -18.26
N LYS A 80 -4.77 -15.11 -17.45
CA LYS A 80 -3.97 -16.29 -17.90
C LYS A 80 -4.62 -17.04 -19.05
N LYS A 81 -5.97 -17.08 -19.12
CA LYS A 81 -6.70 -17.72 -20.22
C LYS A 81 -6.68 -16.89 -21.49
N ILE A 82 -6.80 -15.57 -21.38
CA ILE A 82 -6.79 -14.64 -22.52
C ILE A 82 -5.35 -14.44 -23.06
N GLY A 83 -4.36 -14.51 -22.18
CA GLY A 83 -2.94 -14.34 -22.52
C GLY A 83 -2.60 -12.88 -22.88
N LYS A 84 -1.73 -12.68 -23.89
CA LYS A 84 -1.19 -11.35 -24.25
C LYS A 84 -2.23 -10.34 -24.75
N ASP A 85 -3.40 -10.81 -25.12
CA ASP A 85 -4.47 -9.95 -25.68
C ASP A 85 -5.36 -9.32 -24.61
N ILE A 86 -5.02 -9.45 -23.31
CA ILE A 86 -5.84 -8.96 -22.20
C ILE A 86 -6.15 -7.47 -22.31
N ASN A 87 -5.20 -6.66 -22.78
CA ASN A 87 -5.38 -5.21 -22.99
C ASN A 87 -6.36 -4.88 -24.12
N SER A 88 -6.72 -5.87 -24.95
CA SER A 88 -7.79 -5.75 -25.94
C SER A 88 -9.20 -5.98 -25.37
N TYR A 89 -9.28 -6.36 -24.08
CA TYR A 89 -10.53 -6.58 -23.37
C TYR A 89 -10.63 -5.68 -22.11
N PRO A 90 -10.83 -4.37 -22.24
CA PRO A 90 -10.84 -3.43 -21.10
C PRO A 90 -11.85 -3.80 -20.01
N MET A 91 -12.97 -4.45 -20.39
CA MET A 91 -13.96 -4.94 -19.43
C MET A 91 -13.39 -5.93 -18.39
N VAL A 92 -12.34 -6.66 -18.73
CA VAL A 92 -11.68 -7.58 -17.79
C VAL A 92 -11.02 -6.82 -16.64
N ASN A 93 -10.50 -5.62 -16.91
CA ASN A 93 -9.92 -4.76 -15.86
C ASN A 93 -10.98 -4.25 -14.87
N MET A 94 -12.24 -4.18 -15.28
CA MET A 94 -13.34 -3.82 -14.36
C MET A 94 -13.46 -4.77 -13.17
N ILE A 95 -13.00 -6.02 -13.30
CA ILE A 95 -13.04 -7.01 -12.21
C ILE A 95 -12.35 -6.47 -10.95
N TRP A 96 -11.27 -5.70 -11.09
CA TRP A 96 -10.50 -5.20 -9.94
C TRP A 96 -10.49 -3.68 -9.79
N GLN A 97 -10.68 -2.90 -10.85
CA GLN A 97 -10.55 -1.43 -10.82
C GLN A 97 -11.67 -0.73 -10.07
N TYR A 98 -12.90 -1.26 -10.11
CA TYR A 98 -14.01 -0.62 -9.39
C TYR A 98 -13.91 -0.81 -7.88
N PRO A 99 -14.18 0.24 -7.09
CA PRO A 99 -14.29 0.11 -5.65
C PRO A 99 -15.37 -0.92 -5.27
N LEU A 100 -15.08 -1.71 -4.28
CA LEU A 100 -16.04 -2.65 -3.68
C LEU A 100 -16.55 -2.06 -2.38
N GLN A 101 -17.86 -1.98 -2.22
CA GLN A 101 -18.46 -1.48 -1.00
C GLN A 101 -19.61 -2.37 -0.52
N TRP A 102 -19.78 -2.42 0.77
CA TRP A 102 -20.91 -3.06 1.41
C TRP A 102 -21.56 -2.08 2.39
N PRO A 103 -22.91 -1.93 2.41
CA PRO A 103 -23.87 -2.52 1.47
C PRO A 103 -23.58 -2.15 0.03
N LEU A 104 -23.95 -3.02 -0.91
CA LEU A 104 -23.76 -2.76 -2.34
C LEU A 104 -24.51 -1.49 -2.73
N ALA A 105 -23.84 -0.57 -3.42
CA ALA A 105 -24.50 0.59 -3.97
C ALA A 105 -25.54 0.15 -5.03
N VAL A 106 -26.72 0.71 -4.92
CA VAL A 106 -27.74 0.52 -5.96
C VAL A 106 -27.28 1.34 -7.17
N PRO A 107 -27.04 0.74 -8.34
CA PRO A 107 -26.58 1.49 -9.52
C PRO A 107 -27.61 2.56 -9.93
N GLU A 108 -27.13 3.78 -10.15
CA GLU A 108 -27.91 4.83 -10.80
C GLU A 108 -27.90 4.56 -12.31
N GLY A 109 -29.07 4.29 -12.93
CA GLY A 109 -29.19 4.03 -14.37
C GLY A 109 -30.27 3.00 -14.72
N ASN A 110 -30.21 2.48 -15.97
CA ASN A 110 -31.17 1.53 -16.54
C ASN A 110 -31.06 0.11 -15.94
N VAL A 111 -30.98 -0.01 -14.63
CA VAL A 111 -31.05 -1.30 -13.93
C VAL A 111 -32.51 -1.60 -13.63
N SER A 112 -32.92 -2.84 -13.88
CA SER A 112 -34.26 -3.33 -13.59
C SER A 112 -34.67 -3.01 -12.15
N LEU A 113 -35.95 -2.62 -11.95
CA LEU A 113 -36.52 -2.41 -10.61
C LEU A 113 -36.38 -3.67 -9.73
N THR A 114 -36.46 -4.86 -10.35
CA THR A 114 -36.29 -6.15 -9.69
C THR A 114 -34.85 -6.32 -9.18
N ASP A 115 -33.85 -5.94 -9.99
CA ASP A 115 -32.44 -6.04 -9.59
C ASP A 115 -32.09 -5.04 -8.50
N LYS A 116 -32.62 -3.81 -8.60
CA LYS A 116 -32.47 -2.81 -7.53
C LYS A 116 -33.04 -3.31 -6.21
N ARG A 117 -34.23 -3.91 -6.25
CA ARG A 117 -34.88 -4.47 -5.09
C ARG A 117 -34.09 -5.63 -4.50
N ASN A 118 -33.63 -6.57 -5.34
CA ASN A 118 -32.81 -7.72 -4.92
C ASN A 118 -31.50 -7.27 -4.23
N ILE A 119 -30.84 -6.23 -4.77
CA ILE A 119 -29.61 -5.65 -4.16
C ILE A 119 -29.94 -5.06 -2.78
N THR A 120 -31.03 -4.31 -2.67
CA THR A 120 -31.44 -3.70 -1.40
C THR A 120 -31.85 -4.74 -0.37
N GLU A 121 -32.65 -5.74 -0.76
CA GLU A 121 -33.09 -6.84 0.11
C GLU A 121 -31.89 -7.68 0.59
N SER A 122 -30.94 -8.01 -0.30
CA SER A 122 -29.72 -8.72 0.08
C SER A 122 -28.89 -7.98 1.13
N GLY A 123 -28.89 -6.65 1.09
CA GLY A 123 -28.26 -5.82 2.12
C GLY A 123 -28.99 -5.84 3.45
N GLN A 124 -30.33 -5.83 3.42
CA GLN A 124 -31.19 -5.83 4.62
C GLN A 124 -31.26 -7.19 5.29
N ASP A 125 -31.31 -8.27 4.51
CA ASP A 125 -31.35 -9.65 5.00
C ASP A 125 -29.98 -10.15 5.52
N SER A 126 -28.93 -9.36 5.31
CA SER A 126 -27.60 -9.69 5.79
C SER A 126 -27.50 -9.50 7.31
N PHE A 127 -27.01 -10.51 8.02
CA PHE A 127 -26.62 -10.39 9.43
C PHE A 127 -25.38 -9.50 9.63
N PHE A 128 -24.83 -8.94 8.56
CA PHE A 128 -23.67 -8.09 8.58
C PHE A 128 -24.07 -6.62 8.73
N ASP A 129 -24.11 -6.16 9.96
CA ASP A 129 -24.57 -4.81 10.37
C ASP A 129 -23.49 -3.73 10.28
N ALA A 130 -22.29 -4.08 9.78
CA ALA A 130 -21.18 -3.17 9.51
C ALA A 130 -21.08 -2.87 8.01
N SER A 131 -20.37 -1.79 7.65
CA SER A 131 -20.09 -1.43 6.27
C SER A 131 -18.59 -1.46 5.97
N PHE A 132 -18.23 -1.66 4.71
CA PHE A 132 -16.86 -1.50 4.26
C PHE A 132 -16.79 -0.88 2.87
N SER A 133 -15.64 -0.24 2.59
CA SER A 133 -15.25 0.20 1.26
C SER A 133 -13.83 -0.25 0.99
N ALA A 134 -13.63 -0.99 -0.11
CA ALA A 134 -12.33 -1.50 -0.50
C ALA A 134 -11.96 -1.03 -1.90
N THR A 135 -10.71 -0.59 -2.07
CA THR A 135 -10.13 -0.17 -3.35
C THR A 135 -8.89 -1.00 -3.64
N ILE A 136 -8.68 -1.26 -4.92
CA ILE A 136 -7.50 -1.98 -5.43
C ILE A 136 -6.78 -1.04 -6.38
N SER A 137 -5.47 -0.91 -6.22
CA SER A 137 -4.60 -0.16 -7.14
C SER A 137 -3.40 -1.02 -7.55
N ASP A 138 -2.83 -0.70 -8.71
CA ASP A 138 -1.65 -1.38 -9.25
C ASP A 138 -0.38 -0.72 -8.71
N GLU A 139 0.46 -1.47 -7.98
CA GLU A 139 1.77 -0.98 -7.52
C GLU A 139 2.77 -0.78 -8.67
N GLY A 140 2.53 -1.34 -9.84
CA GLY A 140 3.30 -1.08 -11.06
C GLY A 140 3.14 0.32 -11.62
N SER A 141 2.22 1.10 -11.07
CA SER A 141 2.09 2.53 -11.35
C SER A 141 3.21 3.39 -10.77
N LYS A 142 4.10 2.81 -9.94
CA LYS A 142 5.11 3.50 -9.15
C LYS A 142 6.53 3.00 -9.45
N ILE A 143 7.53 3.79 -9.08
CA ILE A 143 8.95 3.48 -9.22
C ILE A 143 9.39 2.53 -8.08
N ASP A 144 9.91 1.35 -8.41
CA ASP A 144 10.40 0.40 -7.40
C ASP A 144 11.79 0.79 -6.90
N LEU A 145 11.89 1.23 -5.65
CA LEU A 145 13.16 1.61 -5.02
C LEU A 145 14.15 0.45 -4.95
N ASN A 146 13.66 -0.76 -4.74
CA ASN A 146 14.52 -1.95 -4.61
C ASN A 146 15.21 -2.32 -5.93
N ASP A 147 14.80 -1.73 -7.06
CA ASP A 147 15.47 -1.91 -8.34
C ASP A 147 16.83 -1.20 -8.42
N LEU A 148 17.12 -0.23 -7.55
CA LEU A 148 18.45 0.40 -7.45
C LEU A 148 19.57 -0.60 -7.11
N VAL A 149 19.26 -1.75 -6.51
CA VAL A 149 20.20 -2.84 -6.21
C VAL A 149 19.90 -4.12 -6.97
N SER A 150 19.03 -4.06 -8.00
CA SER A 150 18.71 -5.20 -8.86
C SER A 150 19.96 -5.81 -9.51
N GLN A 151 19.91 -7.10 -9.85
CA GLN A 151 20.93 -7.75 -10.66
C GLN A 151 20.90 -7.25 -12.12
N SER A 152 19.77 -6.78 -12.62
CA SER A 152 19.62 -6.17 -13.93
C SER A 152 20.16 -4.73 -13.93
N LYS A 153 21.12 -4.47 -14.82
CA LYS A 153 21.67 -3.12 -15.03
C LYS A 153 20.59 -2.17 -15.55
N ILE A 154 19.75 -2.63 -16.48
CA ILE A 154 18.66 -1.84 -17.04
C ILE A 154 17.73 -1.35 -15.94
N LEU A 155 17.32 -2.22 -15.00
CA LEU A 155 16.47 -1.84 -13.89
C LEU A 155 17.13 -0.80 -12.98
N LYS A 156 18.42 -1.00 -12.62
CA LYS A 156 19.17 -0.03 -11.79
C LYS A 156 19.26 1.34 -12.45
N ASP A 157 19.71 1.37 -13.69
CA ASP A 157 19.97 2.63 -14.40
C ASP A 157 18.67 3.36 -14.71
N SER A 158 17.60 2.61 -15.06
CA SER A 158 16.27 3.16 -15.27
C SER A 158 15.71 3.78 -14.00
N THR A 159 15.72 3.04 -12.88
CA THR A 159 15.19 3.55 -11.59
C THR A 159 15.95 4.78 -11.11
N ARG A 160 17.28 4.79 -11.25
CA ARG A 160 18.10 5.97 -10.95
C ARG A 160 17.67 7.17 -11.77
N ARG A 161 17.48 6.99 -13.08
CA ARG A 161 17.04 8.03 -14.01
C ARG A 161 15.64 8.55 -13.69
N LEU A 162 14.68 7.65 -13.43
CA LEU A 162 13.32 8.01 -13.06
C LEU A 162 13.28 8.91 -11.80
N LEU A 163 14.07 8.58 -10.78
CA LEU A 163 14.18 9.40 -9.58
C LEU A 163 14.83 10.76 -9.86
N LEU A 164 15.91 10.81 -10.64
CA LEU A 164 16.55 12.07 -11.05
C LEU A 164 15.58 12.95 -11.85
N ASN A 165 14.88 12.38 -12.83
CA ASN A 165 13.90 13.11 -13.62
C ASN A 165 12.77 13.69 -12.75
N THR A 166 12.32 12.93 -11.73
CA THR A 166 11.31 13.41 -10.78
C THR A 166 11.75 14.69 -10.08
N PHE A 167 12.98 14.75 -9.59
CA PHE A 167 13.51 15.94 -8.92
C PHE A 167 13.78 17.09 -9.92
N THR A 168 14.32 16.77 -11.08
CA THR A 168 14.60 17.78 -12.14
C THR A 168 13.32 18.47 -12.59
N GLN A 169 12.29 17.71 -12.86
CA GLN A 169 10.99 18.25 -13.24
C GLN A 169 10.34 19.08 -12.14
N GLN A 170 10.52 18.72 -10.87
CA GLN A 170 10.02 19.53 -9.76
C GLN A 170 10.75 20.89 -9.69
N ILE A 171 12.07 20.92 -9.94
CA ILE A 171 12.83 22.16 -10.03
C ILE A 171 12.31 23.04 -11.18
N GLU A 172 11.98 22.45 -12.34
CA GLU A 172 11.51 23.20 -13.50
C GLU A 172 10.09 23.73 -13.30
N ASN A 173 9.23 23.02 -12.58
CA ASN A 173 7.81 23.33 -12.44
C ASN A 173 7.45 24.11 -11.16
N ASP A 174 8.34 24.17 -10.16
CA ASP A 174 8.09 24.81 -8.87
C ASP A 174 9.24 25.76 -8.48
N GLU A 175 9.00 27.08 -8.60
CA GLU A 175 9.99 28.10 -8.25
C GLU A 175 10.43 28.06 -6.78
N LYS A 176 9.54 27.70 -5.84
CA LYS A 176 9.88 27.64 -4.41
C LYS A 176 10.82 26.47 -4.17
N PHE A 177 10.50 25.32 -4.73
CA PHE A 177 11.36 24.15 -4.68
C PHE A 177 12.69 24.42 -5.37
N ALA A 178 12.71 25.07 -6.54
CA ALA A 178 13.91 25.45 -7.26
C ALA A 178 14.82 26.37 -6.45
N ARG A 179 14.27 27.38 -5.73
CA ARG A 179 15.08 28.27 -4.88
C ARG A 179 15.82 27.52 -3.78
N LYS A 180 15.22 26.49 -3.21
CA LYS A 180 15.81 25.70 -2.12
C LYS A 180 16.78 24.64 -2.64
N TYR A 181 16.41 23.93 -3.69
CA TYR A 181 17.08 22.70 -4.11
C TYR A 181 17.87 22.81 -5.43
N ARG A 182 17.97 23.97 -6.07
CA ARG A 182 18.73 24.13 -7.34
C ARG A 182 20.18 23.66 -7.25
N ASN A 183 20.82 23.83 -6.10
CA ASN A 183 22.21 23.42 -5.86
C ASN A 183 22.31 22.10 -5.08
N PHE A 184 21.19 21.45 -4.82
CA PHE A 184 21.18 20.18 -4.12
C PHE A 184 21.63 19.05 -5.05
N ARG A 185 22.48 18.17 -4.55
CA ARG A 185 23.03 17.06 -5.33
C ARG A 185 22.12 15.82 -5.19
N PHE A 186 21.07 15.75 -6.01
CA PHE A 186 20.14 14.61 -5.99
C PHE A 186 20.81 13.27 -6.28
N GLU A 187 21.91 13.27 -7.03
CA GLU A 187 22.70 12.06 -7.24
C GLU A 187 23.28 11.51 -5.94
N GLU A 188 23.74 12.39 -5.04
CA GLU A 188 24.27 11.98 -3.74
C GLU A 188 23.16 11.39 -2.85
N LEU A 189 21.94 11.92 -2.91
CA LEU A 189 20.76 11.37 -2.24
C LEU A 189 20.44 9.98 -2.78
N ILE A 190 20.39 9.80 -4.11
CA ILE A 190 20.07 8.49 -4.73
C ILE A 190 21.19 7.48 -4.42
N ASN A 191 22.43 7.92 -4.33
CA ASN A 191 23.53 7.08 -3.89
C ASN A 191 23.33 6.61 -2.44
N GLN A 192 22.92 7.51 -1.50
CA GLN A 192 22.59 7.10 -0.13
C GLN A 192 21.40 6.14 -0.05
N ILE A 193 20.36 6.34 -0.89
CA ILE A 193 19.24 5.40 -1.01
C ILE A 193 19.76 4.02 -1.47
N THR A 194 20.69 3.99 -2.42
CA THR A 194 21.29 2.75 -2.92
C THR A 194 22.19 2.11 -1.85
N ASP A 195 23.00 2.89 -1.15
CA ASP A 195 23.90 2.44 -0.08
C ASP A 195 23.15 1.83 1.11
N PHE A 196 21.95 2.34 1.41
CA PHE A 196 21.06 1.78 2.45
C PHE A 196 20.79 0.29 2.20
N MET A 197 20.61 -0.09 0.95
CA MET A 197 20.26 -1.45 0.54
C MET A 197 21.48 -2.32 0.23
N SER A 198 22.58 -1.71 -0.24
CA SER A 198 23.79 -2.39 -0.70
C SER A 198 24.47 -3.14 0.44
N ASP A 199 25.06 -4.30 0.16
CA ASP A 199 25.93 -5.06 1.05
C ASP A 199 27.37 -4.51 1.10
N LYS A 200 27.72 -3.60 0.18
CA LYS A 200 29.05 -2.99 0.12
C LYS A 200 29.26 -2.04 1.30
N ARG A 201 30.47 -2.07 1.88
CA ARG A 201 30.87 -1.16 2.96
C ARG A 201 31.16 0.27 2.45
N MET A 202 31.72 0.37 1.25
CA MET A 202 32.04 1.65 0.62
C MET A 202 30.78 2.33 0.09
N SER A 203 30.58 3.60 0.43
CA SER A 203 29.54 4.44 -0.12
C SER A 203 29.81 4.79 -1.58
N LEU A 204 28.75 4.91 -2.38
CA LEU A 204 28.83 5.43 -3.75
C LEU A 204 29.23 6.92 -3.76
N ASN A 205 29.03 7.64 -2.65
CA ASN A 205 29.50 9.03 -2.47
C ASN A 205 30.94 9.10 -1.95
N GLY A 206 31.61 7.96 -1.73
CA GLY A 206 32.95 7.86 -1.15
C GLY A 206 32.95 7.67 0.37
N GLY A 207 33.99 7.03 0.87
CA GLY A 207 34.13 6.73 2.30
C GLY A 207 33.29 5.55 2.79
N ASP A 208 33.23 5.37 4.10
CA ASP A 208 32.40 4.31 4.72
C ASP A 208 30.94 4.79 4.81
N LYS A 209 30.01 3.98 4.29
CA LYS A 209 28.58 4.34 4.26
C LYS A 209 27.97 4.52 5.66
N ALA A 210 28.51 3.85 6.69
CA ALA A 210 28.04 4.00 8.07
C ALA A 210 28.36 5.37 8.64
N SER A 211 29.40 6.08 8.12
CA SER A 211 29.77 7.40 8.60
C SER A 211 28.67 8.45 8.39
N ALA A 212 27.84 8.31 7.37
CA ALA A 212 26.69 9.20 7.13
C ALA A 212 25.63 9.09 8.23
N TYR A 213 25.57 8.00 8.96
CA TYR A 213 24.60 7.73 10.03
C TYR A 213 25.16 7.94 11.43
N SER A 214 26.45 8.30 11.56
CA SER A 214 27.15 8.43 12.86
C SER A 214 26.55 9.50 13.81
N GLN A 215 25.82 10.47 13.27
CA GLN A 215 25.13 11.52 14.03
C GLN A 215 23.63 11.22 14.26
N SER A 216 23.14 10.08 13.76
CA SER A 216 21.75 9.69 13.90
C SER A 216 21.56 8.78 15.13
N GLU A 217 20.33 8.73 15.66
CA GLU A 217 19.94 7.81 16.75
C GLU A 217 19.90 6.32 16.30
N TYR A 218 20.31 6.05 15.05
CA TYR A 218 20.21 4.74 14.43
C TYR A 218 21.55 4.00 14.43
N GLU A 219 21.89 3.38 15.57
CA GLU A 219 23.04 2.48 15.63
C GLU A 219 22.88 1.28 14.67
N GLY A 220 23.96 0.94 13.96
CA GLY A 220 23.98 -0.19 13.02
C GLY A 220 23.39 0.09 11.64
N TYR A 221 23.07 1.35 11.34
CA TYR A 221 22.64 1.75 10.00
C TYR A 221 23.84 2.03 9.07
N PRO A 222 23.68 1.81 7.76
CA PRO A 222 22.51 1.31 7.06
C PRO A 222 22.37 -0.23 7.17
N PRO A 223 21.14 -0.76 7.09
CA PRO A 223 20.85 -2.17 7.39
C PRO A 223 21.27 -3.16 6.27
N SER A 224 21.79 -2.68 5.16
CA SER A 224 22.27 -3.49 4.00
C SER A 224 21.21 -4.49 3.50
N ARG A 225 19.97 -4.04 3.37
CA ARG A 225 18.83 -4.82 2.85
C ARG A 225 17.87 -3.92 2.07
N GLY A 226 17.06 -4.53 1.19
CA GLY A 226 15.99 -3.82 0.51
C GLY A 226 15.02 -3.13 1.49
N PHE A 227 14.42 -2.05 1.03
CA PHE A 227 13.37 -1.36 1.77
C PHE A 227 12.17 -2.28 1.98
N ARG A 228 11.61 -2.28 3.18
CA ARG A 228 10.35 -2.95 3.51
C ARG A 228 9.15 -2.02 3.34
N THR A 229 9.36 -0.73 3.60
CA THR A 229 8.35 0.30 3.46
C THR A 229 8.98 1.57 2.88
N VAL A 230 8.19 2.36 2.16
CA VAL A 230 8.63 3.67 1.64
C VAL A 230 9.02 4.63 2.77
N ARG A 231 8.40 4.49 3.95
CA ARG A 231 8.69 5.34 5.12
C ARG A 231 10.12 5.22 5.64
N GLU A 232 10.80 4.11 5.37
CA GLU A 232 12.22 3.93 5.72
C GLU A 232 13.14 4.94 5.01
N LEU A 233 12.69 5.58 3.92
CA LEU A 233 13.44 6.67 3.28
C LEU A 233 13.74 7.84 4.24
N ARG A 234 12.88 8.08 5.24
CA ARG A 234 13.09 9.17 6.22
C ARG A 234 14.31 8.97 7.12
N VAL A 235 14.85 7.76 7.16
CA VAL A 235 16.07 7.45 7.93
C VAL A 235 17.34 7.86 7.16
N ILE A 236 17.24 8.13 5.87
CA ILE A 236 18.38 8.51 5.03
C ILE A 236 18.79 9.95 5.34
N PRO A 237 20.06 10.21 5.69
CA PRO A 237 20.49 11.52 6.19
C PRO A 237 20.21 12.71 5.26
N LEU A 238 20.31 12.52 3.94
CA LEU A 238 20.00 13.58 2.95
C LEU A 238 18.51 13.69 2.61
N MET A 239 17.65 12.82 3.15
CA MET A 239 16.22 12.83 2.88
C MET A 239 15.50 13.84 3.76
N GLU A 240 15.34 15.06 3.28
CA GLU A 240 14.50 16.06 3.92
C GLU A 240 13.02 15.70 3.76
N GLU A 241 12.16 16.13 4.70
CA GLU A 241 10.73 15.81 4.69
C GLU A 241 10.04 16.29 3.41
N GLU A 242 10.42 17.43 2.87
CA GLU A 242 9.86 17.94 1.61
C GLU A 242 10.22 17.05 0.41
N LEU A 243 11.45 16.51 0.37
CA LEU A 243 11.88 15.54 -0.65
C LEU A 243 11.14 14.19 -0.48
N PHE A 244 10.93 13.77 0.76
CA PHE A 244 10.16 12.57 1.05
C PHE A 244 8.72 12.72 0.57
N GLN A 245 8.02 13.81 0.93
CA GLN A 245 6.64 14.08 0.50
C GLN A 245 6.50 14.15 -1.02
N LEU A 246 7.52 14.65 -1.73
CA LEU A 246 7.53 14.68 -3.19
C LEU A 246 7.49 13.29 -3.80
N ILE A 247 8.23 12.32 -3.24
CA ILE A 247 8.40 11.00 -3.86
C ILE A 247 7.55 9.91 -3.22
N GLU A 248 7.02 10.07 -2.00
CA GLU A 248 6.36 9.00 -1.23
C GLU A 248 5.22 8.32 -2.00
N ASN A 249 4.43 9.08 -2.77
CA ASN A 249 3.32 8.55 -3.57
C ASN A 249 3.75 8.06 -4.97
N ARG A 250 4.99 8.35 -5.39
CA ARG A 250 5.54 8.00 -6.70
C ARG A 250 6.42 6.75 -6.68
N VAL A 251 6.82 6.32 -5.48
CA VAL A 251 7.71 5.17 -5.27
C VAL A 251 7.01 4.04 -4.54
N THR A 252 7.55 2.84 -4.70
CA THR A 252 7.11 1.64 -4.00
C THR A 252 8.31 0.77 -3.65
N THR A 253 8.10 -0.22 -2.80
CA THR A 253 9.07 -1.29 -2.50
C THR A 253 8.61 -2.65 -3.06
N PHE A 254 7.48 -2.68 -3.79
CA PHE A 254 6.80 -3.87 -4.29
C PHE A 254 6.42 -3.73 -5.77
N GLY A 255 7.27 -3.08 -6.57
CA GLY A 255 6.99 -2.77 -7.96
C GLY A 255 7.01 -3.96 -8.91
N LEU A 256 6.69 -3.70 -10.19
CA LEU A 256 6.58 -4.70 -11.25
C LEU A 256 7.91 -5.01 -11.96
N LYS A 257 9.02 -4.42 -11.53
CA LYS A 257 10.29 -4.46 -12.28
C LYS A 257 10.16 -3.75 -13.64
N GLY A 258 9.55 -2.59 -13.61
CA GLY A 258 9.24 -1.71 -14.72
C GLY A 258 8.03 -0.83 -14.40
N ILE A 259 7.75 0.15 -15.25
CA ILE A 259 6.62 1.07 -15.09
C ILE A 259 5.46 0.62 -15.98
N ASN A 260 4.25 0.58 -15.39
CA ASN A 260 3.04 0.33 -16.14
C ASN A 260 2.37 1.66 -16.57
N PRO A 261 2.48 2.08 -17.84
CA PRO A 261 1.90 3.33 -18.29
C PRO A 261 0.36 3.32 -18.26
N ASN A 262 -0.27 2.14 -18.20
CA ASN A 262 -1.72 2.02 -18.13
C ASN A 262 -2.28 2.38 -16.75
N SER A 263 -1.47 2.33 -15.70
CA SER A 263 -1.86 2.67 -14.34
C SER A 263 -1.05 3.81 -13.70
N ALA A 264 0.10 4.18 -14.32
CA ALA A 264 1.00 5.21 -13.79
C ALA A 264 0.30 6.58 -13.66
N THR A 265 0.64 7.32 -12.59
CA THR A 265 0.19 8.70 -12.41
C THR A 265 0.88 9.62 -13.43
N LYS A 266 0.35 10.83 -13.59
CA LYS A 266 0.92 11.84 -14.47
C LYS A 266 2.39 12.11 -14.15
N GLU A 267 2.70 12.27 -12.88
CA GLU A 267 4.04 12.55 -12.37
C GLU A 267 5.02 11.40 -12.65
N VAL A 268 4.56 10.15 -12.52
CA VAL A 268 5.38 8.98 -12.85
C VAL A 268 5.59 8.86 -14.36
N LEU A 269 4.56 9.13 -15.19
CA LEU A 269 4.72 9.17 -16.64
C LEU A 269 5.76 10.22 -17.07
N MET A 270 5.69 11.41 -16.49
CA MET A 270 6.66 12.48 -16.77
C MET A 270 8.08 12.05 -16.39
N SER A 271 8.28 11.29 -15.29
CA SER A 271 9.61 10.84 -14.87
C SER A 271 10.27 9.83 -15.84
N ILE A 272 9.53 9.20 -16.73
CA ILE A 272 10.05 8.20 -17.67
C ILE A 272 11.07 8.85 -18.64
N ASP A 273 10.73 10.02 -19.18
CA ASP A 273 11.62 10.82 -20.03
C ASP A 273 11.33 12.31 -19.81
N ILE A 274 12.35 13.14 -19.74
CA ILE A 274 12.20 14.59 -19.57
C ILE A 274 11.42 15.25 -20.71
N ALA A 275 11.38 14.64 -21.90
CA ALA A 275 10.59 15.10 -23.03
C ALA A 275 9.08 14.85 -22.85
N ILE A 276 8.66 14.04 -21.86
CA ILE A 276 7.25 13.84 -21.52
C ILE A 276 6.80 15.01 -20.64
N THR A 277 6.35 16.07 -21.29
CA THR A 277 5.80 17.25 -20.59
C THR A 277 4.47 16.93 -19.91
N SER A 278 4.03 17.84 -19.04
CA SER A 278 2.70 17.76 -18.40
C SER A 278 1.58 17.58 -19.42
N GLU A 279 1.63 18.31 -20.55
CA GLU A 279 0.63 18.22 -21.61
C GLU A 279 0.65 16.86 -22.33
N ILE A 280 1.84 16.32 -22.60
CA ILE A 280 1.98 15.00 -23.23
C ILE A 280 1.49 13.91 -22.28
N ALA A 281 1.80 14.00 -21.00
CA ALA A 281 1.31 13.06 -19.99
C ALA A 281 -0.23 13.07 -19.90
N ASP A 282 -0.87 14.25 -19.99
CA ASP A 282 -2.34 14.35 -20.04
C ASP A 282 -2.92 13.67 -21.29
N LYS A 283 -2.29 13.84 -22.46
CA LYS A 283 -2.71 13.16 -23.71
C LYS A 283 -2.54 11.65 -23.60
N LEU A 284 -1.46 11.16 -22.98
CA LEU A 284 -1.25 9.73 -22.75
C LEU A 284 -2.33 9.14 -21.82
N ILE A 285 -2.70 9.89 -20.76
CA ILE A 285 -3.77 9.50 -19.84
C ILE A 285 -5.13 9.49 -20.55
N ALA A 286 -5.45 10.53 -21.33
CA ALA A 286 -6.68 10.59 -22.10
C ALA A 286 -6.77 9.42 -23.09
N ARG A 287 -5.71 9.13 -23.85
CA ARG A 287 -5.65 8.00 -24.78
C ARG A 287 -5.98 6.67 -24.11
N ARG A 288 -5.31 6.35 -22.99
CA ARG A 288 -5.50 5.05 -22.32
C ARG A 288 -6.91 4.85 -21.76
N GLN A 289 -7.65 5.94 -21.53
CA GLN A 289 -9.02 5.92 -21.01
C GLN A 289 -10.08 5.85 -22.12
N ASN A 290 -9.71 6.17 -23.36
CA ASN A 290 -10.63 6.25 -24.48
C ASN A 290 -10.28 5.21 -25.55
N GLU A 291 -11.14 4.21 -25.73
CA GLU A 291 -10.97 3.15 -26.75
C GLU A 291 -10.90 3.71 -28.18
N GLN A 292 -11.60 4.81 -28.46
CA GLN A 292 -11.60 5.45 -29.79
C GLN A 292 -10.27 6.13 -30.09
N GLU A 293 -9.52 6.53 -29.07
CA GLU A 293 -8.20 7.15 -29.20
C GLU A 293 -7.05 6.13 -29.13
N GLY A 294 -7.36 4.84 -29.04
CA GLY A 294 -6.41 3.74 -29.04
C GLY A 294 -6.46 2.87 -27.78
N GLY A 295 -7.12 3.32 -26.73
CA GLY A 295 -7.29 2.57 -25.48
C GLY A 295 -5.99 2.34 -24.69
N PRO A 296 -5.96 1.37 -23.80
CA PRO A 296 -4.77 1.02 -23.02
C PRO A 296 -3.62 0.61 -23.93
N PHE A 297 -2.39 0.95 -23.53
CA PHE A 297 -1.17 0.55 -24.24
C PHE A 297 -1.02 -0.96 -24.25
N LYS A 298 -0.81 -1.53 -25.43
CA LYS A 298 -0.72 -2.99 -25.65
C LYS A 298 0.71 -3.53 -25.50
N SER A 299 1.71 -2.68 -25.72
CA SER A 299 3.13 -3.01 -25.63
C SER A 299 3.97 -1.78 -25.28
N ALA A 300 5.26 -2.00 -24.97
CA ALA A 300 6.22 -0.92 -24.80
C ALA A 300 6.35 -0.09 -26.08
N ASP A 301 6.39 -0.73 -27.27
CA ASP A 301 6.50 -0.05 -28.55
C ASP A 301 5.28 0.83 -28.83
N ASP A 302 4.08 0.36 -28.49
CA ASP A 302 2.83 1.14 -28.61
C ASP A 302 2.85 2.39 -27.70
N PHE A 303 3.38 2.25 -26.47
CA PHE A 303 3.58 3.40 -25.58
C PHE A 303 4.55 4.41 -26.17
N TRP A 304 5.74 3.98 -26.62
CA TRP A 304 6.75 4.89 -27.17
C TRP A 304 6.31 5.52 -28.49
N ALA A 305 5.58 4.79 -29.32
CA ALA A 305 4.97 5.36 -30.52
C ALA A 305 3.98 6.49 -30.19
N ALA A 306 3.14 6.29 -29.15
CA ALA A 306 2.23 7.34 -28.70
C ALA A 306 2.97 8.56 -28.12
N VAL A 307 4.01 8.36 -27.35
CA VAL A 307 4.88 9.44 -26.82
C VAL A 307 5.44 10.28 -27.97
N SER A 308 5.96 9.63 -29.01
CA SER A 308 6.49 10.31 -30.21
C SER A 308 5.41 11.02 -31.00
N ASN A 309 4.24 10.38 -31.17
CA ASN A 309 3.10 10.97 -31.95
C ASN A 309 2.53 12.21 -31.26
N PHE A 310 2.60 12.29 -29.90
CA PHE A 310 2.22 13.50 -29.16
C PHE A 310 3.28 14.60 -29.17
N GLY A 311 4.41 14.39 -29.87
CA GLY A 311 5.43 15.39 -30.15
C GLY A 311 6.63 15.38 -29.22
N ALA A 312 6.77 14.38 -28.35
CA ALA A 312 7.97 14.24 -27.52
C ALA A 312 9.18 13.82 -28.36
N ARG A 313 10.30 14.51 -28.17
CA ARG A 313 11.60 14.07 -28.68
C ARG A 313 12.26 13.21 -27.62
N ILE A 314 12.02 11.90 -27.69
CA ILE A 314 12.55 10.92 -26.72
C ILE A 314 14.05 11.09 -26.56
N THR A 315 14.54 11.22 -25.33
CA THR A 315 15.95 11.44 -25.00
C THR A 315 16.65 10.16 -24.55
N VAL A 316 15.90 9.15 -24.11
CA VAL A 316 16.40 7.85 -23.68
C VAL A 316 16.23 6.77 -24.77
N ASP A 317 17.06 5.75 -24.76
CA ASP A 317 16.76 4.57 -25.58
C ASP A 317 15.53 3.85 -24.97
N PRO A 318 14.43 3.67 -25.75
CA PRO A 318 13.25 2.94 -25.30
C PRO A 318 13.55 1.54 -24.71
N LYS A 319 14.62 0.88 -25.16
CA LYS A 319 15.04 -0.45 -24.67
C LYS A 319 15.65 -0.42 -23.25
N GLU A 320 16.14 0.74 -22.82
CA GLU A 320 16.72 0.94 -21.50
C GLU A 320 15.68 1.32 -20.44
N VAL A 321 14.41 1.51 -20.82
CA VAL A 321 13.33 1.79 -19.90
C VAL A 321 12.37 0.61 -19.90
N PRO A 322 12.31 -0.17 -18.81
CA PRO A 322 11.40 -1.32 -18.73
C PRO A 322 9.96 -0.85 -18.59
N ILE A 323 9.25 -0.85 -19.70
CA ILE A 323 7.80 -0.59 -19.76
C ILE A 323 7.07 -1.93 -19.71
N VAL A 324 6.08 -2.00 -18.82
CA VAL A 324 5.24 -3.17 -18.59
C VAL A 324 3.79 -2.76 -18.76
N THR A 325 3.07 -3.38 -19.68
CA THR A 325 1.68 -3.01 -19.97
C THR A 325 0.65 -3.90 -19.27
N GLU A 326 1.08 -4.90 -18.50
CA GLU A 326 0.23 -5.86 -17.83
C GLU A 326 0.14 -5.57 -16.31
N SER A 327 -1.08 -5.39 -15.79
CA SER A 327 -1.37 -5.09 -14.37
C SER A 327 -1.65 -6.37 -13.56
N LEU A 328 -0.84 -7.43 -13.71
CA LEU A 328 -1.20 -8.74 -13.17
C LEU A 328 -0.43 -9.16 -11.92
N VAL A 329 0.49 -8.35 -11.45
CA VAL A 329 1.58 -8.87 -10.61
C VAL A 329 1.58 -8.31 -9.20
N SER A 330 1.30 -7.04 -8.98
CA SER A 330 1.36 -6.42 -7.66
C SER A 330 0.18 -5.49 -7.43
N PHE A 331 -0.60 -5.76 -6.41
CA PHE A 331 -1.82 -5.01 -6.09
C PHE A 331 -1.76 -4.49 -4.66
N HIS A 332 -2.04 -3.20 -4.52
CA HIS A 332 -2.29 -2.57 -3.23
C HIS A 332 -3.80 -2.53 -2.99
N ILE A 333 -4.23 -3.17 -1.93
CA ILE A 333 -5.62 -3.26 -1.51
C ILE A 333 -5.78 -2.48 -0.22
N LYS A 334 -6.67 -1.50 -0.23
CA LYS A 334 -7.04 -0.73 0.96
C LYS A 334 -8.50 -0.94 1.25
N SER A 335 -8.82 -1.36 2.46
CA SER A 335 -10.20 -1.55 2.92
C SER A 335 -10.44 -0.77 4.20
N ILE A 336 -11.57 -0.07 4.24
CA ILE A 336 -12.04 0.71 5.39
C ILE A 336 -13.34 0.08 5.84
N GLY A 337 -13.34 -0.49 7.04
CA GLY A 337 -14.54 -1.00 7.69
C GLY A 337 -15.10 0.04 8.67
N VAL A 338 -16.41 0.14 8.73
CA VAL A 338 -17.11 1.09 9.59
C VAL A 338 -18.25 0.40 10.33
N TYR A 339 -18.29 0.61 11.65
CA TYR A 339 -19.41 0.19 12.47
C TYR A 339 -19.74 1.30 13.49
N SER A 340 -20.98 1.80 13.45
CA SER A 340 -21.37 2.95 14.26
C SER A 340 -20.43 4.15 14.00
N ASN A 341 -19.70 4.61 15.00
CA ASN A 341 -18.74 5.72 14.92
C ASN A 341 -17.28 5.27 14.87
N VAL A 342 -17.02 3.96 14.73
CA VAL A 342 -15.67 3.38 14.72
C VAL A 342 -15.29 3.00 13.31
N LYS A 343 -14.05 3.33 12.93
CA LYS A 343 -13.43 2.95 11.66
C LYS A 343 -12.20 2.08 11.93
N SER A 344 -11.99 1.08 11.08
CA SER A 344 -10.76 0.30 11.00
C SER A 344 -10.30 0.27 9.56
N THR A 345 -9.02 0.49 9.31
CA THR A 345 -8.43 0.46 7.98
C THR A 345 -7.41 -0.65 7.90
N ILE A 346 -7.48 -1.45 6.85
CA ILE A 346 -6.51 -2.50 6.55
C ILE A 346 -5.93 -2.22 5.16
N GLU A 347 -4.61 -2.23 5.07
CA GLU A 347 -3.88 -2.12 3.81
C GLU A 347 -3.04 -3.37 3.59
N VAL A 348 -3.13 -3.91 2.37
CA VAL A 348 -2.48 -5.16 1.98
C VAL A 348 -1.81 -4.99 0.63
N ILE A 349 -0.58 -5.49 0.49
CA ILE A 349 0.06 -5.64 -0.81
C ILE A 349 0.16 -7.12 -1.15
N ALA A 350 -0.50 -7.47 -2.25
CA ALA A 350 -0.59 -8.82 -2.77
C ALA A 350 0.20 -8.94 -4.08
N VAL A 351 1.14 -9.89 -4.16
CA VAL A 351 2.12 -9.98 -5.24
C VAL A 351 2.20 -11.38 -5.83
N ASP A 352 2.28 -11.47 -7.16
CA ASP A 352 2.66 -12.70 -7.87
C ASP A 352 4.19 -12.77 -8.02
N ILE A 353 4.83 -13.44 -7.06
CA ILE A 353 6.30 -13.55 -6.97
C ILE A 353 6.89 -14.25 -8.19
N ASP A 354 6.21 -15.26 -8.75
CA ASP A 354 6.71 -16.04 -9.88
C ASP A 354 6.81 -15.16 -11.14
N SER A 355 5.83 -14.30 -11.35
CA SER A 355 5.85 -13.32 -12.44
C SER A 355 6.98 -12.31 -12.29
N ILE A 356 7.24 -11.81 -11.06
CA ILE A 356 8.36 -10.90 -10.78
C ILE A 356 9.71 -11.59 -11.05
N ALA A 357 9.91 -12.80 -10.53
CA ALA A 357 11.14 -13.55 -10.73
C ALA A 357 11.41 -13.81 -12.22
N THR A 358 10.37 -14.14 -12.99
CA THR A 358 10.47 -14.34 -14.45
C THR A 358 10.88 -13.05 -15.15
N ARG A 359 10.34 -11.89 -14.77
CA ARG A 359 10.72 -10.59 -15.36
C ARG A 359 12.17 -10.23 -15.10
N VAL A 360 12.64 -10.41 -13.86
CA VAL A 360 14.06 -10.16 -13.51
C VAL A 360 14.97 -11.07 -14.31
N SER A 361 14.70 -12.37 -14.35
CA SER A 361 15.53 -13.33 -15.09
C SER A 361 15.53 -13.06 -16.60
N THR A 362 14.40 -12.63 -17.17
CA THR A 362 14.30 -12.23 -18.57
C THR A 362 15.16 -11.00 -18.87
N ASN A 363 15.15 -9.99 -18.02
CA ASN A 363 15.97 -8.79 -18.21
C ASN A 363 17.47 -9.12 -18.09
N VAL A 364 17.86 -9.89 -17.07
CA VAL A 364 19.27 -10.34 -16.90
C VAL A 364 19.73 -11.16 -18.10
N SER A 365 18.88 -12.05 -18.65
CA SER A 365 19.22 -12.86 -19.83
C SER A 365 19.35 -12.03 -21.10
N LYS A 366 18.57 -10.95 -21.25
CA LYS A 366 18.71 -10.00 -22.36
C LYS A 366 20.02 -9.21 -22.29
N GLU A 367 20.45 -8.85 -21.09
CA GLU A 367 21.69 -8.12 -20.84
C GLU A 367 22.94 -9.00 -21.05
N ASN A 368 22.83 -10.30 -20.76
CA ASN A 368 23.90 -11.27 -20.88
C ASN A 368 23.45 -12.45 -21.76
N PRO A 369 23.35 -12.25 -23.08
CA PRO A 369 22.95 -13.34 -23.97
C PRO A 369 23.98 -14.46 -23.89
N PRO A 370 23.56 -15.74 -23.86
CA PRO A 370 24.50 -16.85 -23.88
C PRO A 370 25.38 -16.77 -25.14
N PRO A 371 26.66 -17.16 -25.06
CA PRO A 371 27.54 -17.13 -26.21
C PRO A 371 26.93 -17.99 -27.33
N PRO A 372 27.02 -17.57 -28.61
CA PRO A 372 26.50 -18.34 -29.72
C PRO A 372 27.14 -19.75 -29.71
N PRO A 373 26.36 -20.79 -29.98
CA PRO A 373 26.90 -22.16 -30.02
C PRO A 373 28.02 -22.23 -31.08
N PRO A 374 29.12 -22.95 -30.80
CA PRO A 374 30.21 -23.11 -31.76
C PRO A 374 29.65 -23.71 -33.06
N VAL A 375 30.04 -23.13 -34.17
CA VAL A 375 29.57 -23.53 -35.50
C VAL A 375 29.89 -25.02 -35.68
N GLY A 376 28.85 -25.88 -35.83
CA GLY A 376 28.97 -27.31 -36.04
C GLY A 376 28.78 -28.19 -34.81
N ALA A 377 28.55 -27.67 -33.62
CA ALA A 377 28.15 -28.50 -32.46
C ALA A 377 26.65 -28.82 -32.52
N PRO A 378 26.18 -30.04 -32.19
CA PRO A 378 24.79 -30.32 -31.95
C PRO A 378 24.31 -29.40 -30.84
N ALA A 379 23.13 -28.76 -30.99
CA ALA A 379 22.58 -27.83 -30.01
C ALA A 379 22.63 -28.46 -28.62
N PRO A 380 23.32 -27.83 -27.65
CA PRO A 380 23.28 -28.34 -26.29
C PRO A 380 21.82 -28.37 -25.83
N PRO A 381 21.39 -29.38 -25.09
CA PRO A 381 20.07 -29.35 -24.48
C PRO A 381 19.95 -28.06 -23.71
N ALA A 382 18.84 -27.33 -23.91
CA ALA A 382 18.58 -26.09 -23.21
C ALA A 382 18.91 -26.29 -21.73
N PRO A 383 19.73 -25.39 -21.10
CA PRO A 383 20.00 -25.52 -19.68
C PRO A 383 18.65 -25.59 -18.98
N ALA A 384 18.44 -26.69 -18.24
CA ALA A 384 17.25 -26.81 -17.43
C ALA A 384 17.20 -25.59 -16.56
N PRO A 385 16.09 -24.81 -16.59
CA PRO A 385 15.96 -23.65 -15.69
C PRO A 385 16.23 -24.16 -14.27
N PRO A 386 16.91 -23.36 -13.43
CA PRO A 386 17.16 -23.77 -12.06
C PRO A 386 15.80 -24.19 -11.48
N VAL A 387 15.72 -25.48 -11.12
CA VAL A 387 14.49 -26.04 -10.54
C VAL A 387 14.36 -25.48 -9.13
N ALA A 388 13.98 -24.21 -9.04
CA ALA A 388 13.23 -23.77 -7.89
C ALA A 388 11.99 -24.66 -7.88
N LYS A 389 11.77 -25.44 -6.82
CA LYS A 389 10.52 -26.19 -6.64
C LYS A 389 9.39 -25.23 -6.97
N PRO A 390 8.56 -25.51 -8.00
CA PRO A 390 7.45 -24.63 -8.30
C PRO A 390 6.61 -24.54 -7.04
N LEU A 391 6.55 -23.35 -6.51
CA LEU A 391 5.60 -23.05 -5.43
C LEU A 391 4.22 -23.40 -5.99
N PRO A 392 3.32 -24.02 -5.20
CA PRO A 392 2.02 -24.41 -5.70
C PRO A 392 1.40 -23.20 -6.41
N PRO A 393 0.80 -23.37 -7.62
CA PRO A 393 0.17 -22.28 -8.35
C PRO A 393 -0.92 -21.71 -7.44
N GLY A 394 -0.58 -20.65 -6.76
CA GLY A 394 -1.33 -20.10 -5.65
C GLY A 394 -1.76 -18.68 -5.92
N SER A 395 -2.75 -18.28 -5.19
CA SER A 395 -3.20 -16.90 -5.02
C SER A 395 -2.02 -15.95 -4.86
N PRO A 396 -2.17 -14.67 -5.25
CA PRO A 396 -1.16 -13.66 -4.97
C PRO A 396 -0.76 -13.73 -3.49
N ARG A 397 0.55 -13.66 -3.22
CA ARG A 397 1.06 -13.72 -1.85
C ARG A 397 0.97 -12.36 -1.22
N ILE A 398 0.48 -12.32 0.01
CA ILE A 398 0.49 -11.10 0.81
C ILE A 398 1.93 -10.90 1.31
N LEU A 399 2.56 -9.81 0.87
CA LEU A 399 3.90 -9.41 1.30
C LEU A 399 3.88 -8.33 2.37
N TYR A 400 2.81 -7.55 2.43
CA TYR A 400 2.63 -6.47 3.39
C TYR A 400 1.21 -6.48 3.92
N TRP A 401 1.07 -6.30 5.22
CA TRP A 401 -0.20 -6.17 5.92
C TRP A 401 -0.05 -5.15 7.03
N THR A 402 -0.92 -4.16 7.06
CA THR A 402 -0.96 -3.16 8.14
C THR A 402 -2.40 -2.80 8.49
N GLU A 403 -2.61 -2.44 9.75
CA GLU A 403 -3.91 -2.15 10.36
C GLU A 403 -3.83 -0.84 11.13
N TYR A 404 -4.86 0.01 10.98
CA TYR A 404 -4.97 1.29 11.67
C TYR A 404 -6.31 1.45 12.38
#